data_273bf01dce8c0c2413244df6bafda783
#
_entry.id   273bf01dce8c0c2413244df6bafda783
#
_cell.length_a   1.000
_cell.length_b   1.000
_cell.length_c   1.000
_cell.angle_alpha   90.00
_cell.angle_beta   90.00
_cell.angle_gamma   90.00
#
_symmetry.space_group_name_H-M   'P 1'
#
loop_
_entity.id
_entity.type
_entity.pdbx_description
1 polymer ?
#
loop_
_entity_poly.entity_id
_entity_poly.type
_entity_poly.pdbx_seq_one_letter_code
_entity_poly.pdbx_strand_id
1 'polypeptide(L)'
;MMIRKIHGLYIFSLLLAGCAGFPSGDNTPPPVSDKGAVIALFDSAKADATSGKLDTAAASLERALRIEPHNPALWHELAKLRLQQQQPDQAASLAAKSNALAGNNKSLRAGNWRVIGEARAKKGDDQGAQSAFNKAAELEK
;
A
#
# COMPACT_ATOMS: atom_id res chain seq x y z
N MET A 1 -38.02 -52.79 51.66
CA MET A 1 -37.04 -52.74 52.73
C MET A 1 -35.68 -52.48 52.16
N MET A 2 -35.02 -51.45 52.63
CA MET A 2 -33.64 -51.01 52.40
C MET A 2 -33.27 -50.42 50.99
N ILE A 3 -33.27 -49.12 50.99
CA ILE A 3 -32.71 -48.16 50.13
C ILE A 3 -31.18 -48.16 50.31
N ARG A 4 -30.42 -48.23 49.20
CA ARG A 4 -29.00 -47.87 49.25
C ARG A 4 -28.76 -46.84 48.17
N LYS A 5 -28.55 -45.60 48.61
CA LYS A 5 -28.08 -44.45 47.88
C LYS A 5 -26.70 -44.75 47.35
N ILE A 6 -26.52 -44.57 46.04
CA ILE A 6 -25.19 -44.48 45.40
C ILE A 6 -25.02 -43.06 44.90
N HIS A 7 -24.10 -42.33 45.52
CA HIS A 7 -23.69 -40.99 45.10
C HIS A 7 -22.81 -41.14 43.88
N GLY A 8 -23.34 -40.77 42.74
CA GLY A 8 -22.57 -40.61 41.50
C GLY A 8 -21.77 -39.31 41.54
N LEU A 9 -20.47 -39.45 41.69
CA LEU A 9 -19.51 -38.38 41.63
C LEU A 9 -19.37 -37.95 40.18
N TYR A 10 -19.97 -36.80 39.80
CA TYR A 10 -19.77 -36.19 38.51
C TYR A 10 -18.42 -35.48 38.48
N ILE A 11 -17.43 -36.13 37.88
CA ILE A 11 -16.17 -35.50 37.55
C ILE A 11 -16.43 -34.61 36.35
N PHE A 12 -16.53 -33.30 36.59
CA PHE A 12 -16.67 -32.29 35.57
C PHE A 12 -15.27 -32.05 34.94
N SER A 13 -14.98 -32.80 33.88
CA SER A 13 -13.75 -32.57 33.08
C SER A 13 -13.86 -31.25 32.33
N LEU A 14 -13.19 -30.23 32.84
CA LEU A 14 -13.03 -28.93 32.19
C LEU A 14 -12.04 -29.10 31.03
N LEU A 15 -12.56 -29.30 29.83
CA LEU A 15 -11.77 -29.23 28.60
C LEU A 15 -11.45 -27.76 28.34
N LEU A 16 -10.26 -27.33 28.71
CA LEU A 16 -9.68 -26.10 28.21
C LEU A 16 -9.40 -26.28 26.70
N ALA A 17 -10.35 -25.86 25.87
CA ALA A 17 -10.09 -25.65 24.44
C ALA A 17 -9.14 -24.45 24.31
N GLY A 18 -7.85 -24.74 24.21
CA GLY A 18 -6.85 -23.76 23.83
C GLY A 18 -7.19 -23.27 22.42
N CYS A 19 -7.62 -22.00 22.28
CA CYS A 19 -7.65 -21.32 21.01
C CYS A 19 -6.19 -21.19 20.53
N ALA A 20 -5.73 -22.15 19.74
CA ALA A 20 -4.57 -21.95 18.89
C ALA A 20 -4.96 -20.86 17.88
N GLY A 21 -4.56 -19.63 18.17
CA GLY A 21 -4.62 -18.54 17.20
C GLY A 21 -3.78 -18.94 16.01
N PHE A 22 -4.42 -19.28 14.89
CA PHE A 22 -3.75 -19.35 13.61
C PHE A 22 -3.17 -17.97 13.34
N PRO A 23 -1.88 -17.83 13.02
CA PRO A 23 -1.39 -16.59 12.48
C PRO A 23 -2.11 -16.42 11.13
N SER A 24 -3.13 -15.59 11.12
CA SER A 24 -3.68 -15.09 9.87
C SER A 24 -2.52 -14.41 9.16
N GLY A 25 -2.02 -15.04 8.10
CA GLY A 25 -1.10 -14.40 7.19
C GLY A 25 -1.84 -13.21 6.57
N ASP A 26 -1.80 -12.10 7.29
CA ASP A 26 -2.43 -10.86 6.85
C ASP A 26 -1.59 -10.34 5.69
N ASN A 27 -2.02 -10.67 4.47
CA ASN A 27 -1.43 -10.17 3.23
C ASN A 27 -1.79 -8.69 2.98
N THR A 28 -2.26 -7.99 4.01
CA THR A 28 -2.50 -6.55 3.92
C THR A 28 -1.16 -5.84 3.69
N PRO A 29 -1.03 -5.06 2.63
CA PRO A 29 0.14 -4.22 2.45
C PRO A 29 0.36 -3.36 3.71
N PRO A 30 1.61 -3.10 4.10
CA PRO A 30 1.87 -2.25 5.25
C PRO A 30 1.19 -0.89 5.05
N PRO A 31 0.67 -0.28 6.12
CA PRO A 31 -0.01 1.00 6.03
C PRO A 31 0.94 2.06 5.45
N VAL A 32 0.40 2.99 4.69
CA VAL A 32 1.16 4.09 4.07
C VAL A 32 1.85 4.98 5.12
N SER A 33 1.31 5.01 6.32
CA SER A 33 1.80 5.79 7.47
C SER A 33 1.19 5.24 8.76
N ASP A 34 1.80 5.56 9.91
CA ASP A 34 1.26 5.37 11.25
C ASP A 34 0.52 6.61 11.78
N LYS A 35 0.59 7.74 11.07
CA LYS A 35 -0.10 8.98 11.43
C LYS A 35 -1.53 9.00 10.92
N GLY A 36 -2.50 9.02 11.83
CA GLY A 36 -3.92 9.00 11.49
C GLY A 36 -4.35 10.07 10.48
N ALA A 37 -3.80 11.29 10.59
CA ALA A 37 -4.09 12.37 9.64
C ALA A 37 -3.60 12.06 8.22
N VAL A 38 -2.43 11.42 8.08
CA VAL A 38 -1.88 11.01 6.77
C VAL A 38 -2.70 9.89 6.19
N ILE A 39 -3.09 8.91 6.99
CA ILE A 39 -3.96 7.81 6.57
C ILE A 39 -5.29 8.36 6.04
N ALA A 40 -5.96 9.24 6.79
CA ALA A 40 -7.23 9.84 6.38
C ALA A 40 -7.12 10.62 5.06
N LEU A 41 -6.04 11.39 4.87
CA LEU A 41 -5.77 12.11 3.62
C LEU A 41 -5.49 11.18 2.46
N PHE A 42 -4.77 10.10 2.69
CA PHE A 42 -4.49 9.07 1.69
C PHE A 42 -5.76 8.35 1.25
N ASP A 43 -6.60 7.94 2.19
CA ASP A 43 -7.88 7.27 1.90
C ASP A 43 -8.85 8.20 1.16
N SER A 44 -8.91 9.49 1.56
CA SER A 44 -9.66 10.51 0.83
C SER A 44 -9.16 10.65 -0.61
N ALA A 45 -7.86 10.73 -0.81
CA ALA A 45 -7.27 10.83 -2.14
C ALA A 45 -7.61 9.62 -3.02
N LYS A 46 -7.59 8.40 -2.46
CA LYS A 46 -7.97 7.18 -3.19
C LYS A 46 -9.45 7.20 -3.60
N ALA A 47 -10.34 7.59 -2.70
CA ALA A 47 -11.77 7.70 -2.97
C ALA A 47 -12.05 8.75 -4.07
N ASP A 48 -11.43 9.92 -3.98
CA ASP A 48 -11.56 10.98 -4.97
C ASP A 48 -11.00 10.56 -6.34
N ALA A 49 -9.84 9.91 -6.38
CA ALA A 49 -9.26 9.40 -7.62
C ALA A 49 -10.16 8.35 -8.29
N THR A 50 -10.76 7.45 -7.51
CA THR A 50 -11.71 6.46 -8.01
C THR A 50 -12.98 7.11 -8.57
N SER A 51 -13.39 8.23 -8.00
CA SER A 51 -14.54 9.03 -8.45
C SER A 51 -14.19 9.99 -9.60
N GLY A 52 -12.97 9.96 -10.13
CA GLY A 52 -12.49 10.84 -11.20
C GLY A 52 -12.16 12.27 -10.76
N LYS A 53 -12.21 12.57 -9.46
CA LYS A 53 -11.88 13.89 -8.90
C LYS A 53 -10.37 14.03 -8.69
N LEU A 54 -9.62 13.99 -9.80
CA LEU A 54 -8.17 13.88 -9.76
C LEU A 54 -7.47 15.07 -9.08
N ASP A 55 -8.01 16.28 -9.23
CA ASP A 55 -7.43 17.48 -8.61
C ASP A 55 -7.63 17.50 -7.09
N THR A 56 -8.80 17.07 -6.62
CA THR A 56 -9.09 16.93 -5.18
C THR A 56 -8.21 15.84 -4.56
N ALA A 57 -8.04 14.73 -5.27
CA ALA A 57 -7.14 13.66 -4.85
C ALA A 57 -5.69 14.15 -4.73
N ALA A 58 -5.21 14.91 -5.72
CA ALA A 58 -3.87 15.51 -5.68
C ALA A 58 -3.70 16.45 -4.49
N ALA A 59 -4.66 17.32 -4.23
CA ALA A 59 -4.62 18.23 -3.10
C ALA A 59 -4.54 17.49 -1.75
N SER A 60 -5.25 16.37 -1.60
CA SER A 60 -5.19 15.52 -0.40
C SER A 60 -3.80 14.88 -0.22
N LEU A 61 -3.20 14.34 -1.30
CA LEU A 61 -1.84 13.79 -1.25
C LEU A 61 -0.78 14.86 -0.96
N GLU A 62 -0.91 16.04 -1.54
CA GLU A 62 -0.02 17.18 -1.27
C GLU A 62 -0.11 17.64 0.19
N ARG A 63 -1.31 17.59 0.79
CA ARG A 63 -1.48 17.86 2.22
C ARG A 63 -0.81 16.78 3.07
N ALA A 64 -0.95 15.50 2.71
CA ALA A 64 -0.27 14.40 3.38
C ALA A 64 1.26 14.55 3.31
N LEU A 65 1.79 14.94 2.16
CA LEU A 65 3.22 15.21 1.95
C LEU A 65 3.75 16.42 2.74
N ARG A 66 2.90 17.40 3.10
CA ARG A 66 3.30 18.45 4.05
C ARG A 66 3.53 17.91 5.46
N ILE A 67 2.84 16.84 5.84
CA ILE A 67 2.99 16.18 7.14
C ILE A 67 4.17 15.21 7.11
N GLU A 68 4.33 14.46 6.01
CA GLU A 68 5.39 13.45 5.81
C GLU A 68 6.12 13.64 4.49
N PRO A 69 6.99 14.64 4.37
CA PRO A 69 7.66 14.98 3.11
C PRO A 69 8.65 13.91 2.62
N HIS A 70 9.08 13.01 3.49
CA HIS A 70 10.00 11.93 3.17
C HIS A 70 9.32 10.56 3.01
N ASN A 71 7.98 10.51 2.99
CA ASN A 71 7.24 9.28 2.80
C ASN A 71 7.21 8.90 1.31
N PRO A 72 7.94 7.86 0.89
CA PRO A 72 8.04 7.50 -0.53
C PRO A 72 6.72 6.99 -1.12
N ALA A 73 5.85 6.37 -0.31
CA ALA A 73 4.58 5.87 -0.78
C ALA A 73 3.64 7.01 -1.22
N LEU A 74 3.65 8.14 -0.51
CA LEU A 74 2.86 9.31 -0.88
C LEU A 74 3.35 9.93 -2.20
N TRP A 75 4.66 10.01 -2.41
CA TRP A 75 5.24 10.46 -3.68
C TRP A 75 4.87 9.54 -4.84
N HIS A 76 4.88 8.22 -4.60
CA HIS A 76 4.44 7.23 -5.59
C HIS A 76 2.99 7.42 -6.00
N GLU A 77 2.08 7.56 -5.04
CA GLU A 77 0.65 7.75 -5.33
C GLU A 77 0.39 9.07 -6.06
N LEU A 78 1.07 10.15 -5.68
CA LEU A 78 0.97 11.41 -6.41
C LEU A 78 1.50 11.28 -7.85
N ALA A 79 2.57 10.50 -8.06
CA ALA A 79 3.09 10.22 -9.40
C ALA A 79 2.08 9.49 -10.28
N LYS A 80 1.42 8.45 -9.76
CA LYS A 80 0.34 7.74 -10.46
C LYS A 80 -0.80 8.67 -10.83
N LEU A 81 -1.19 9.54 -9.90
CA LEU A 81 -2.25 10.51 -10.13
C LEU A 81 -1.91 11.51 -11.24
N ARG A 82 -0.65 11.98 -11.30
CA ARG A 82 -0.19 12.85 -12.38
C ARG A 82 -0.21 12.17 -13.75
N LEU A 83 0.06 10.85 -13.80
CA LEU A 83 -0.16 10.07 -15.05
C LEU A 83 -1.62 10.07 -15.49
N GLN A 84 -2.55 9.88 -14.55
CA GLN A 84 -3.99 9.93 -14.83
C GLN A 84 -4.43 11.31 -15.34
N GLN A 85 -3.83 12.38 -14.80
CA GLN A 85 -4.05 13.76 -15.22
C GLN A 85 -3.34 14.10 -16.56
N GLN A 86 -2.74 13.12 -17.26
CA GLN A 86 -1.98 13.33 -18.49
C GLN A 86 -0.77 14.28 -18.31
N GLN A 87 -0.12 14.21 -17.17
CA GLN A 87 1.06 15.01 -16.81
C GLN A 87 2.31 14.11 -16.68
N PRO A 88 2.81 13.51 -17.77
CA PRO A 88 3.85 12.49 -17.71
C PRO A 88 5.19 13.00 -17.18
N ASP A 89 5.57 14.24 -17.44
CA ASP A 89 6.83 14.80 -16.91
C ASP A 89 6.80 14.92 -15.40
N GLN A 90 5.70 15.38 -14.83
CA GLN A 90 5.52 15.47 -13.39
C GLN A 90 5.48 14.06 -12.77
N ALA A 91 4.77 13.14 -13.38
CA ALA A 91 4.69 11.76 -12.93
C ALA A 91 6.07 11.11 -12.84
N ALA A 92 6.89 11.23 -13.88
CA ALA A 92 8.24 10.68 -13.89
C ALA A 92 9.13 11.30 -12.80
N SER A 93 9.04 12.62 -12.61
CA SER A 93 9.81 13.34 -11.59
C SER A 93 9.42 12.92 -10.16
N LEU A 94 8.13 12.77 -9.88
CA LEU A 94 7.62 12.34 -8.58
C LEU A 94 7.96 10.87 -8.28
N ALA A 95 7.87 9.99 -9.29
CA ALA A 95 8.29 8.60 -9.16
C ALA A 95 9.81 8.49 -8.91
N ALA A 96 10.63 9.31 -9.56
CA ALA A 96 12.06 9.39 -9.28
C ALA A 96 12.34 9.87 -7.84
N LYS A 97 11.56 10.85 -7.34
CA LYS A 97 11.63 11.31 -5.96
C LYS A 97 11.27 10.18 -4.98
N SER A 98 10.20 9.44 -5.27
CA SER A 98 9.84 8.25 -4.48
C SER A 98 10.99 7.22 -4.48
N ASN A 99 11.61 6.94 -5.62
CA ASN A 99 12.75 6.03 -5.70
C ASN A 99 13.93 6.44 -4.82
N ALA A 100 14.23 7.73 -4.78
CA ALA A 100 15.31 8.27 -3.95
C ALA A 100 15.04 8.09 -2.44
N LEU A 101 13.77 8.02 -2.03
CA LEU A 101 13.33 7.88 -0.64
C LEU A 101 13.00 6.43 -0.26
N ALA A 102 12.82 5.54 -1.24
CA ALA A 102 12.29 4.19 -1.02
C ALA A 102 13.27 3.23 -0.34
N GLY A 103 14.55 3.59 -0.20
CA GLY A 103 15.55 2.72 0.41
C GLY A 103 15.58 1.33 -0.25
N ASN A 104 15.47 0.29 0.58
CA ASN A 104 15.50 -1.11 0.12
C ASN A 104 14.12 -1.67 -0.25
N ASN A 105 13.06 -0.85 -0.31
CA ASN A 105 11.74 -1.30 -0.70
C ASN A 105 11.70 -1.59 -2.21
N LYS A 106 12.06 -2.82 -2.59
CA LYS A 106 12.13 -3.27 -3.99
C LYS A 106 10.77 -3.15 -4.70
N SER A 107 9.67 -3.52 -4.03
CA SER A 107 8.33 -3.47 -4.62
C SER A 107 7.91 -2.05 -4.98
N LEU A 108 8.12 -1.10 -4.07
CA LEU A 108 7.82 0.31 -4.33
C LEU A 108 8.70 0.87 -5.45
N ARG A 109 9.99 0.54 -5.45
CA ARG A 109 10.92 0.96 -6.51
C ARG A 109 10.53 0.38 -7.87
N ALA A 110 10.10 -0.88 -7.93
CA ALA A 110 9.58 -1.49 -9.14
C ALA A 110 8.34 -0.74 -9.64
N GLY A 111 7.39 -0.44 -8.75
CA GLY A 111 6.21 0.38 -9.06
C GLY A 111 6.58 1.75 -9.62
N ASN A 112 7.56 2.42 -9.02
CA ASN A 112 8.04 3.73 -9.51
C ASN A 112 8.67 3.63 -10.91
N TRP A 113 9.45 2.58 -11.18
CA TRP A 113 10.01 2.37 -12.51
C TRP A 113 8.94 2.08 -13.56
N ARG A 114 7.82 1.42 -13.21
CA ARG A 114 6.67 1.29 -14.10
C ARG A 114 6.05 2.65 -14.42
N VAL A 115 5.81 3.49 -13.40
CA VAL A 115 5.29 4.86 -13.61
C VAL A 115 6.21 5.67 -14.54
N ILE A 116 7.54 5.58 -14.36
CA ILE A 116 8.51 6.25 -15.24
C ILE A 116 8.43 5.69 -16.67
N GLY A 117 8.28 4.37 -16.82
CA GLY A 117 8.12 3.73 -18.12
C GLY A 117 6.86 4.21 -18.85
N GLU A 118 5.72 4.21 -18.17
CA GLU A 118 4.46 4.70 -18.71
C GLU A 118 4.52 6.19 -19.07
N ALA A 119 5.16 7.02 -18.24
CA ALA A 119 5.36 8.43 -18.52
C ALA A 119 6.18 8.65 -19.79
N ARG A 120 7.25 7.88 -19.98
CA ARG A 120 8.11 7.94 -21.18
C ARG A 120 7.38 7.47 -22.43
N ALA A 121 6.62 6.36 -22.33
CA ALA A 121 5.80 5.87 -23.44
C ALA A 121 4.77 6.92 -23.89
N LYS A 122 4.11 7.60 -22.94
CA LYS A 122 3.18 8.71 -23.26
C LYS A 122 3.85 9.88 -23.98
N LYS A 123 5.15 10.03 -23.87
CA LYS A 123 5.96 11.05 -24.56
C LYS A 123 6.56 10.56 -25.87
N GLY A 124 6.34 9.30 -26.26
CA GLY A 124 6.93 8.69 -27.45
C GLY A 124 8.39 8.27 -27.28
N ASP A 125 8.91 8.23 -26.04
CA ASP A 125 10.24 7.69 -25.73
C ASP A 125 10.14 6.18 -25.45
N ASP A 126 9.93 5.39 -26.50
CA ASP A 126 9.71 3.94 -26.38
C ASP A 126 10.95 3.22 -25.84
N GLN A 127 12.15 3.66 -26.24
CA GLN A 127 13.40 3.08 -25.75
C GLN A 127 13.62 3.35 -24.26
N GLY A 128 13.35 4.57 -23.83
CA GLY A 128 13.42 4.93 -22.42
C GLY A 128 12.34 4.24 -21.59
N ALA A 129 11.13 4.06 -22.14
CA ALA A 129 10.05 3.32 -21.51
C ALA A 129 10.45 1.85 -21.28
N GLN A 130 10.96 1.17 -22.32
CA GLN A 130 11.41 -0.22 -22.22
C GLN A 130 12.53 -0.40 -21.19
N SER A 131 13.49 0.53 -21.18
CA SER A 131 14.57 0.53 -20.17
C SER A 131 14.01 0.64 -18.74
N ALA A 132 13.01 1.48 -18.52
CA ALA A 132 12.38 1.62 -17.21
C ALA A 132 11.59 0.37 -16.79
N PHE A 133 10.84 -0.25 -17.72
CA PHE A 133 10.14 -1.52 -17.45
C PHE A 133 11.09 -2.67 -17.14
N ASN A 134 12.23 -2.75 -17.83
CA ASN A 134 13.26 -3.74 -17.52
C ASN A 134 13.81 -3.58 -16.09
N LYS A 135 14.06 -2.33 -15.65
CA LYS A 135 14.47 -2.05 -14.26
C LYS A 135 13.41 -2.45 -13.24
N ALA A 136 12.13 -2.25 -13.55
CA ALA A 136 11.06 -2.72 -12.69
C ALA A 136 11.08 -4.26 -12.56
N ALA A 137 11.20 -4.97 -13.68
CA ALA A 137 11.26 -6.43 -13.72
C ALA A 137 12.48 -7.03 -12.99
N GLU A 138 13.62 -6.34 -13.02
CA GLU A 138 14.82 -6.75 -12.28
C GLU A 138 14.64 -6.69 -10.76
N LEU A 139 13.86 -5.73 -10.27
CA LEU A 139 13.59 -5.55 -8.84
C LEU A 139 12.58 -6.57 -8.29
N GLU A 140 11.86 -7.26 -9.14
CA GLU A 140 10.83 -8.25 -8.78
C GLU A 140 11.34 -9.70 -8.76
N LYS A 141 12.59 -9.91 -9.15
CA LYS A 141 13.31 -11.20 -9.03
C LYS A 141 13.87 -11.36 -7.63
#